data_2f33a4e2d842f64f1dc55002cc3fadce
#
_entry.id   2f33a4e2d842f64f1dc55002cc3fadce
#
_cell.length_a   1.000
_cell.length_b   1.000
_cell.length_c   1.000
_cell.angle_alpha   90.00
_cell.angle_beta   90.00
_cell.angle_gamma   90.00
#
_symmetry.space_group_name_H-M   'P 1'
#
loop_
_entity.id
_entity.type
_entity.pdbx_description
1 polymer ?
#
loop_
_entity_poly.entity_id
_entity_poly.type
_entity_poly.pdbx_seq_one_letter_code
_entity_poly.pdbx_strand_id
1 'polypeptide(L)'
;MEHPPKPEAESQSKPVTITSGRSQAEGIAKFAHNVTYEDLTPERRERLKISILDSLACAISAIGAAPIKAYLAQAKEFGGSDARCTLIGGGKANVVYASAYNTAVIRYIDFMDSYFAVGGLCHPSDNVAAVLAVSEYADRSGKDFLIALAVAYQVECALTAAAPFLARGLDLTTRSPTR
;
A
#
# COMPACT_ATOMS: atom_id res chain seq x y z
N MET A 1 37.79 -15.97 -17.63
CA MET A 1 36.77 -15.24 -16.85
C MET A 1 35.45 -15.95 -17.12
N GLU A 2 35.04 -16.82 -16.20
CA GLU A 2 33.76 -17.51 -16.31
C GLU A 2 32.65 -16.56 -15.83
N HIS A 3 31.61 -16.46 -16.63
CA HIS A 3 30.40 -15.73 -16.25
C HIS A 3 29.67 -16.46 -15.13
N PRO A 4 29.16 -15.76 -14.09
CA PRO A 4 28.36 -16.41 -13.07
C PRO A 4 27.07 -16.98 -13.70
N PRO A 5 26.57 -18.12 -13.19
CA PRO A 5 25.35 -18.74 -13.71
C PRO A 5 24.14 -17.79 -13.56
N LYS A 6 23.30 -17.77 -14.57
CA LYS A 6 22.02 -17.03 -14.53
C LYS A 6 21.18 -17.59 -13.39
N PRO A 7 20.51 -16.71 -12.61
CA PRO A 7 19.57 -17.18 -11.60
C PRO A 7 18.46 -18.01 -12.25
N GLU A 8 18.17 -19.17 -11.68
CA GLU A 8 17.07 -20.03 -12.08
C GLU A 8 15.75 -19.24 -11.94
N ALA A 9 14.91 -19.34 -12.96
CA ALA A 9 13.61 -18.69 -12.97
C ALA A 9 12.76 -19.21 -11.81
N GLU A 10 12.49 -18.33 -10.83
CA GLU A 10 11.54 -18.63 -9.77
C GLU A 10 10.20 -19.09 -10.35
N SER A 11 9.69 -20.16 -9.79
CA SER A 11 8.42 -20.80 -10.10
C SER A 11 7.30 -19.74 -10.22
N GLN A 12 6.89 -19.48 -11.45
CA GLN A 12 5.71 -18.65 -11.73
C GLN A 12 4.49 -19.37 -11.12
N SER A 13 3.91 -18.80 -10.08
CA SER A 13 2.61 -19.22 -9.56
C SER A 13 1.59 -19.12 -10.72
N LYS A 14 0.97 -20.25 -11.07
CA LYS A 14 -0.07 -20.30 -12.09
C LYS A 14 -1.17 -19.30 -11.76
N PRO A 15 -1.65 -18.49 -12.72
CA PRO A 15 -2.77 -17.60 -12.48
C PRO A 15 -3.98 -18.42 -12.01
N VAL A 16 -4.59 -17.97 -10.91
CA VAL A 16 -5.83 -18.56 -10.40
C VAL A 16 -6.94 -18.27 -11.42
N THR A 17 -7.30 -19.26 -12.22
CA THR A 17 -8.44 -19.15 -13.13
C THR A 17 -9.72 -19.19 -12.31
N ILE A 18 -10.42 -18.07 -12.19
CA ILE A 18 -11.74 -17.99 -11.56
C ILE A 18 -12.77 -18.56 -12.56
N THR A 19 -12.95 -19.86 -12.53
CA THR A 19 -13.97 -20.58 -13.31
C THR A 19 -15.22 -20.75 -12.45
N SER A 20 -16.06 -19.75 -12.35
CA SER A 20 -17.48 -19.87 -12.04
C SER A 20 -18.11 -18.49 -12.02
N GLY A 21 -19.31 -18.30 -12.55
CA GLY A 21 -20.07 -17.07 -12.77
C GLY A 21 -20.20 -16.02 -11.65
N ARG A 22 -19.21 -15.92 -10.78
CA ARG A 22 -19.05 -14.87 -9.77
C ARG A 22 -18.16 -13.76 -10.29
N SER A 23 -18.49 -12.52 -9.98
CA SER A 23 -17.63 -11.38 -10.31
C SER A 23 -16.27 -11.47 -9.58
N GLN A 24 -15.21 -10.94 -10.18
CA GLN A 24 -13.89 -10.86 -9.54
C GLN A 24 -13.98 -10.10 -8.20
N ALA A 25 -14.83 -9.06 -8.13
CA ALA A 25 -15.07 -8.30 -6.92
C ALA A 25 -15.63 -9.18 -5.78
N GLU A 26 -16.56 -10.09 -6.07
CA GLU A 26 -17.06 -11.04 -5.05
C GLU A 26 -15.96 -11.99 -4.57
N GLY A 27 -15.06 -12.41 -5.46
CA GLY A 27 -13.91 -13.23 -5.11
C GLY A 27 -12.95 -12.51 -4.16
N ILE A 28 -12.62 -11.26 -4.47
CA ILE A 28 -11.77 -10.39 -3.63
C ILE A 28 -12.45 -10.13 -2.28
N ALA A 29 -13.74 -9.79 -2.28
CA ALA A 29 -14.49 -9.54 -1.04
C ALA A 29 -14.52 -10.77 -0.13
N LYS A 30 -14.75 -11.96 -0.70
CA LYS A 30 -14.72 -13.22 0.05
C LYS A 30 -13.34 -13.53 0.59
N PHE A 31 -12.28 -13.29 -0.18
CA PHE A 31 -10.91 -13.44 0.28
C PHE A 31 -10.65 -12.51 1.47
N ALA A 32 -10.92 -11.21 1.32
CA ALA A 32 -10.71 -10.21 2.35
C ALA A 32 -11.47 -10.52 3.66
N HIS A 33 -12.69 -11.03 3.54
CA HIS A 33 -13.53 -11.38 4.70
C HIS A 33 -13.01 -12.61 5.47
N ASN A 34 -12.37 -13.55 4.78
CA ASN A 34 -12.00 -14.84 5.37
C ASN A 34 -10.58 -14.87 5.94
N VAL A 35 -9.73 -13.88 5.64
CA VAL A 35 -8.35 -13.84 6.17
C VAL A 35 -8.36 -13.55 7.67
N THR A 36 -7.64 -14.37 8.42
CA THR A 36 -7.49 -14.26 9.87
C THR A 36 -6.04 -13.93 10.26
N TYR A 37 -5.83 -13.58 11.54
CA TYR A 37 -4.47 -13.33 12.03
C TYR A 37 -3.60 -14.59 12.02
N GLU A 38 -4.20 -15.76 12.17
CA GLU A 38 -3.55 -17.07 12.16
C GLU A 38 -3.03 -17.46 10.79
N ASP A 39 -3.63 -16.94 9.71
CA ASP A 39 -3.15 -17.13 8.33
C ASP A 39 -1.85 -16.37 8.06
N LEU A 40 -1.53 -15.37 8.89
CA LEU A 40 -0.26 -14.65 8.84
C LEU A 40 0.80 -15.42 9.64
N THR A 41 1.73 -16.09 8.95
CA THR A 41 2.86 -16.72 9.64
C THR A 41 3.69 -15.69 10.43
N PRO A 42 4.47 -16.10 11.44
CA PRO A 42 5.34 -15.18 12.18
C PRO A 42 6.24 -14.34 11.26
N GLU A 43 6.81 -14.94 10.22
CA GLU A 43 7.69 -14.28 9.25
C GLU A 43 6.94 -13.20 8.46
N ARG A 44 5.69 -13.49 8.03
CA ARG A 44 4.84 -12.51 7.33
C ARG A 44 4.47 -11.34 8.23
N ARG A 45 4.16 -11.61 9.51
CA ARG A 45 3.88 -10.55 10.50
C ARG A 45 5.09 -9.65 10.70
N GLU A 46 6.28 -10.22 10.85
CA GLU A 46 7.52 -9.43 10.98
C GLU A 46 7.81 -8.62 9.70
N ARG A 47 7.58 -9.21 8.53
CA ARG A 47 7.76 -8.48 7.26
C ARG A 47 6.84 -7.28 7.15
N LEU A 48 5.56 -7.43 7.49
CA LEU A 48 4.61 -6.30 7.51
C LEU A 48 5.03 -5.21 8.50
N LYS A 49 5.51 -5.59 9.70
CA LYS A 49 6.02 -4.61 10.67
C LYS A 49 7.22 -3.83 10.14
N ILE A 50 8.13 -4.50 9.42
CA ILE A 50 9.27 -3.85 8.77
C ILE A 50 8.77 -2.86 7.71
N SER A 51 7.82 -3.24 6.85
CA SER A 51 7.24 -2.34 5.85
C SER A 51 6.52 -1.14 6.47
N ILE A 52 5.83 -1.33 7.60
CA ILE A 52 5.22 -0.23 8.36
C ILE A 52 6.30 0.71 8.90
N LEU A 53 7.35 0.16 9.51
CA LEU A 53 8.46 0.96 10.05
C LEU A 53 9.16 1.76 8.96
N ASP A 54 9.42 1.16 7.82
CA ASP A 54 9.99 1.80 6.64
C ASP A 54 9.11 2.95 6.15
N SER A 55 7.79 2.71 6.00
CA SER A 55 6.82 3.73 5.61
C SER A 55 6.79 4.91 6.59
N LEU A 56 6.87 4.65 7.90
CA LEU A 56 6.93 5.69 8.92
C LEU A 56 8.26 6.46 8.86
N ALA A 57 9.39 5.80 8.57
CA ALA A 57 10.68 6.46 8.38
C ALA A 57 10.65 7.39 7.17
N CYS A 58 10.07 6.96 6.06
CA CYS A 58 9.83 7.79 4.87
C CYS A 58 8.99 9.03 5.23
N ALA A 59 7.89 8.83 5.95
CA ALA A 59 7.03 9.93 6.39
C ALA A 59 7.76 10.94 7.27
N ILE A 60 8.50 10.47 8.29
CA ILE A 60 9.26 11.34 9.20
C ILE A 60 10.28 12.17 8.42
N SER A 61 10.94 11.58 7.45
CA SER A 61 11.93 12.26 6.59
C SER A 61 11.29 13.35 5.73
N ALA A 62 10.00 13.24 5.41
CA ALA A 62 9.26 14.14 4.54
C ALA A 62 8.57 15.31 5.26
N ILE A 63 8.34 15.26 6.57
CA ILE A 63 7.54 16.23 7.34
C ILE A 63 8.01 17.69 7.12
N GLY A 64 9.31 17.90 6.92
CA GLY A 64 9.90 19.23 6.72
C GLY A 64 9.65 19.85 5.34
N ALA A 65 9.24 19.07 4.35
CA ALA A 65 9.10 19.51 2.97
C ALA A 65 7.95 20.52 2.80
N ALA A 66 8.15 21.54 1.97
CA ALA A 66 7.18 22.61 1.78
C ALA A 66 5.82 22.12 1.27
N PRO A 67 5.71 21.20 0.27
CA PRO A 67 4.43 20.67 -0.16
C PRO A 67 3.70 19.89 0.95
N ILE A 68 4.44 19.15 1.78
CA ILE A 68 3.87 18.37 2.88
C ILE A 68 3.33 19.29 3.98
N LYS A 69 4.05 20.38 4.31
CA LYS A 69 3.55 21.41 5.24
C LYS A 69 2.26 22.07 4.74
N ALA A 70 2.20 22.40 3.45
CA ALA A 70 1.00 22.97 2.85
C ALA A 70 -0.19 22.00 2.92
N TYR A 71 0.06 20.71 2.62
CA TYR A 71 -0.98 19.69 2.70
C TYR A 71 -1.44 19.43 4.15
N LEU A 72 -0.49 19.46 5.12
CA LEU A 72 -0.85 19.34 6.53
C LEU A 72 -1.76 20.48 6.98
N ALA A 73 -1.48 21.72 6.55
CA ALA A 73 -2.34 22.86 6.83
C ALA A 73 -3.74 22.66 6.25
N GLN A 74 -3.83 22.23 5.00
CA GLN A 74 -5.08 21.91 4.33
C GLN A 74 -5.86 20.80 5.05
N ALA A 75 -5.18 19.71 5.43
CA ALA A 75 -5.80 18.60 6.15
C ALA A 75 -6.34 19.03 7.52
N LYS A 76 -5.68 19.98 8.21
CA LYS A 76 -6.17 20.56 9.47
C LYS A 76 -7.35 21.49 9.26
N GLU A 77 -7.34 22.29 8.21
CA GLU A 77 -8.41 23.23 7.89
C GLU A 77 -9.72 22.51 7.47
N PHE A 78 -9.58 21.51 6.59
CA PHE A 78 -10.73 20.81 6.00
C PHE A 78 -10.99 19.43 6.63
N GLY A 79 -10.19 19.01 7.59
CA GLY A 79 -10.28 17.69 8.24
C GLY A 79 -11.55 17.43 9.06
N GLY A 80 -12.40 18.43 9.21
CA GLY A 80 -13.76 18.32 9.75
C GLY A 80 -13.82 18.12 11.26
N SER A 81 -15.06 18.00 11.77
CA SER A 81 -15.36 17.86 13.21
C SER A 81 -15.10 16.45 13.76
N ASP A 82 -15.04 15.41 12.91
CA ASP A 82 -14.75 14.03 13.30
C ASP A 82 -13.26 13.71 13.15
N ALA A 83 -12.42 14.56 13.76
CA ALA A 83 -10.97 14.47 13.69
C ALA A 83 -10.43 13.46 14.73
N ARG A 84 -10.55 12.14 14.43
CA ARG A 84 -10.04 11.10 15.32
C ARG A 84 -8.83 10.34 14.77
N CYS A 85 -8.53 10.48 13.47
CA CYS A 85 -7.42 9.80 12.83
C CYS A 85 -6.14 10.63 12.89
N THR A 86 -5.01 10.01 13.17
CA THR A 86 -3.70 10.63 13.34
C THR A 86 -3.16 11.20 12.02
N LEU A 87 -2.68 12.43 12.05
CA LEU A 87 -1.82 13.00 11.01
C LEU A 87 -0.36 12.81 11.41
N ILE A 88 0.42 12.10 10.61
CA ILE A 88 1.86 11.89 10.86
C ILE A 88 2.56 13.26 10.84
N GLY A 89 3.23 13.61 11.94
CA GLY A 89 3.83 14.96 12.10
C GLY A 89 3.00 15.90 12.97
N GLY A 90 1.83 15.49 13.42
CA GLY A 90 1.06 16.16 14.48
C GLY A 90 -0.31 16.65 14.07
N GLY A 91 -1.25 16.37 14.96
CA GLY A 91 -2.67 16.69 14.82
C GLY A 91 -3.53 15.50 14.44
N LYS A 92 -4.81 15.77 14.24
CA LYS A 92 -5.80 14.80 13.81
C LYS A 92 -6.70 15.37 12.73
N ALA A 93 -7.30 14.48 11.92
CA ALA A 93 -8.29 14.82 10.93
C ALA A 93 -9.33 13.68 10.81
N ASN A 94 -10.36 13.89 10.00
CA ASN A 94 -11.25 12.80 9.64
C ASN A 94 -10.51 11.73 8.81
N VAL A 95 -11.12 10.56 8.66
CA VAL A 95 -10.51 9.40 8.01
C VAL A 95 -10.03 9.68 6.57
N VAL A 96 -10.77 10.49 5.82
CA VAL A 96 -10.43 10.81 4.41
C VAL A 96 -9.16 11.66 4.33
N TYR A 97 -9.13 12.76 5.10
CA TYR A 97 -7.97 13.66 5.09
C TYR A 97 -6.74 13.03 5.75
N ALA A 98 -6.92 12.24 6.80
CA ALA A 98 -5.81 11.51 7.43
C ALA A 98 -5.22 10.47 6.46
N SER A 99 -6.07 9.70 5.79
CA SER A 99 -5.63 8.74 4.77
C SER A 99 -4.84 9.44 3.66
N ALA A 100 -5.41 10.46 3.05
CA ALA A 100 -4.80 11.16 1.92
C ALA A 100 -3.49 11.88 2.29
N TYR A 101 -3.46 12.61 3.41
CA TYR A 101 -2.26 13.29 3.88
C TYR A 101 -1.15 12.30 4.26
N ASN A 102 -1.50 11.25 5.03
CA ASN A 102 -0.50 10.27 5.46
C ASN A 102 0.07 9.49 4.26
N THR A 103 -0.74 9.18 3.24
CA THR A 103 -0.23 8.61 1.99
C THR A 103 0.73 9.57 1.29
N ALA A 104 0.38 10.84 1.19
CA ALA A 104 1.25 11.83 0.56
C ALA A 104 2.59 11.98 1.29
N VAL A 105 2.61 12.01 2.62
CA VAL A 105 3.84 12.17 3.39
C VAL A 105 4.72 10.91 3.33
N ILE A 106 4.13 9.71 3.35
CA ILE A 106 4.85 8.45 3.17
C ILE A 106 5.48 8.41 1.77
N ARG A 107 4.70 8.76 0.75
CA ARG A 107 5.08 8.68 -0.66
C ARG A 107 6.10 9.73 -1.10
N TYR A 108 6.21 10.85 -0.40
CA TYR A 108 6.91 12.05 -0.87
C TYR A 108 8.35 11.83 -1.29
N ILE A 109 9.13 11.07 -0.54
CA ILE A 109 10.56 10.85 -0.84
C ILE A 109 10.80 9.70 -1.83
N ASP A 110 9.74 8.98 -2.22
CA ASP A 110 9.79 7.87 -3.19
C ASP A 110 10.84 6.79 -2.87
N PHE A 111 10.92 6.38 -1.60
CA PHE A 111 11.95 5.49 -1.08
C PHE A 111 11.39 4.20 -0.44
N MET A 112 10.07 4.00 -0.54
CA MET A 112 9.39 2.84 0.02
C MET A 112 9.50 1.61 -0.90
N ASP A 113 8.88 0.52 -0.45
CA ASP A 113 8.86 -0.77 -1.14
C ASP A 113 8.32 -0.69 -2.58
N SER A 114 8.74 -1.66 -3.38
CA SER A 114 8.29 -1.80 -4.76
C SER A 114 8.03 -3.27 -5.06
N TYR A 115 6.90 -3.54 -5.69
CA TYR A 115 6.56 -4.85 -6.23
C TYR A 115 6.60 -4.83 -7.75
N PHE A 116 7.46 -5.67 -8.34
CA PHE A 116 7.61 -5.80 -9.77
C PHE A 116 6.89 -7.05 -10.26
N ALA A 117 5.93 -6.86 -11.16
CA ALA A 117 5.28 -7.91 -11.91
C ALA A 117 5.71 -7.85 -13.38
N VAL A 118 5.43 -8.90 -14.15
CA VAL A 118 5.67 -8.86 -15.60
C VAL A 118 4.76 -7.81 -16.24
N GLY A 119 5.36 -6.69 -16.64
CA GLY A 119 4.64 -5.56 -17.24
C GLY A 119 3.85 -4.69 -16.26
N GLY A 120 4.17 -4.72 -14.96
CA GLY A 120 3.55 -3.86 -13.96
C GLY A 120 4.46 -3.58 -12.77
N LEU A 121 4.18 -2.48 -12.10
CA LEU A 121 4.86 -2.05 -10.88
C LEU A 121 3.80 -1.44 -9.94
N CYS A 122 3.89 -1.73 -8.65
CA CYS A 122 3.15 -1.00 -7.62
C CYS A 122 4.01 -0.80 -6.36
N HIS A 123 3.50 0.03 -5.46
CA HIS A 123 4.12 0.31 -4.17
C HIS A 123 3.14 -0.07 -3.06
N PRO A 124 3.13 -1.33 -2.60
CA PRO A 124 2.12 -1.82 -1.66
C PRO A 124 2.06 -1.03 -0.35
N SER A 125 3.15 -0.37 0.06
CA SER A 125 3.18 0.53 1.22
C SER A 125 2.30 1.78 1.08
N ASP A 126 1.85 2.14 -0.13
CA ASP A 126 0.85 3.19 -0.33
C ASP A 126 -0.47 2.91 0.43
N ASN A 127 -0.75 1.63 0.73
CA ASN A 127 -1.90 1.21 1.51
C ASN A 127 -1.75 1.46 3.02
N VAL A 128 -0.53 1.63 3.56
CA VAL A 128 -0.28 1.74 5.01
C VAL A 128 -1.08 2.87 5.63
N ALA A 129 -1.09 4.04 4.99
CA ALA A 129 -1.78 5.21 5.50
C ALA A 129 -3.31 5.04 5.51
N ALA A 130 -3.88 4.50 4.44
CA ALA A 130 -5.32 4.29 4.34
C ALA A 130 -5.80 3.26 5.36
N VAL A 131 -5.10 2.13 5.48
CA VAL A 131 -5.42 1.08 6.44
C VAL A 131 -5.27 1.58 7.88
N LEU A 132 -4.25 2.39 8.18
CA LEU A 132 -4.06 3.01 9.49
C LEU A 132 -5.23 3.93 9.84
N ALA A 133 -5.58 4.87 8.96
CA ALA A 133 -6.64 5.83 9.20
C ALA A 133 -8.00 5.13 9.41
N VAL A 134 -8.32 4.11 8.61
CA VAL A 134 -9.55 3.34 8.78
C VAL A 134 -9.53 2.50 10.05
N SER A 135 -8.38 1.94 10.43
CA SER A 135 -8.24 1.18 11.69
C SER A 135 -8.46 2.07 12.90
N GLU A 136 -7.90 3.28 12.92
CA GLU A 136 -8.13 4.27 13.98
C GLU A 136 -9.60 4.74 14.01
N TYR A 137 -10.19 5.01 12.84
CA TYR A 137 -11.60 5.42 12.73
C TYR A 137 -12.55 4.37 13.31
N ALA A 138 -12.29 3.10 13.03
CA ALA A 138 -13.11 1.97 13.43
C ALA A 138 -12.71 1.35 14.79
N ASP A 139 -11.77 1.97 15.51
CA ASP A 139 -11.23 1.50 16.80
C ASP A 139 -10.78 0.03 16.75
N ARG A 140 -9.95 -0.30 15.76
CA ARG A 140 -9.47 -1.66 15.51
C ARG A 140 -8.14 -1.93 16.21
N SER A 141 -7.94 -3.20 16.54
CA SER A 141 -6.69 -3.65 17.16
C SER A 141 -5.51 -3.65 16.18
N GLY A 142 -4.28 -3.67 16.71
CA GLY A 142 -3.08 -3.84 15.88
C GLY A 142 -3.06 -5.17 15.10
N LYS A 143 -3.75 -6.21 15.58
CA LYS A 143 -3.93 -7.46 14.83
C LYS A 143 -4.83 -7.25 13.62
N ASP A 144 -5.96 -6.56 13.79
CA ASP A 144 -6.87 -6.22 12.69
C ASP A 144 -6.18 -5.35 11.64
N PHE A 145 -5.36 -4.38 12.09
CA PHE A 145 -4.54 -3.56 11.20
C PHE A 145 -3.57 -4.41 10.37
N LEU A 146 -2.87 -5.39 10.97
CA LEU A 146 -1.96 -6.27 10.23
C LEU A 146 -2.71 -7.16 9.23
N ILE A 147 -3.89 -7.67 9.58
CA ILE A 147 -4.74 -8.45 8.65
C ILE A 147 -5.15 -7.58 7.46
N ALA A 148 -5.69 -6.39 7.73
CA ALA A 148 -6.16 -5.48 6.69
C ALA A 148 -5.02 -5.05 5.76
N LEU A 149 -3.84 -4.78 6.31
CA LEU A 149 -2.67 -4.44 5.53
C LEU A 149 -2.19 -5.60 4.66
N ALA A 150 -2.16 -6.83 5.19
CA ALA A 150 -1.81 -8.02 4.42
C ALA A 150 -2.76 -8.24 3.25
N VAL A 151 -4.07 -8.06 3.48
CA VAL A 151 -5.10 -8.15 2.43
C VAL A 151 -4.89 -7.08 1.37
N ALA A 152 -4.65 -5.82 1.77
CA ALA A 152 -4.42 -4.72 0.83
C ALA A 152 -3.18 -4.98 -0.06
N TYR A 153 -2.06 -5.39 0.53
CA TYR A 153 -0.84 -5.78 -0.18
C TYR A 153 -1.10 -6.91 -1.18
N GLN A 154 -1.78 -7.97 -0.74
CA GLN A 154 -2.05 -9.13 -1.59
C GLN A 154 -2.96 -8.76 -2.77
N VAL A 155 -3.99 -7.96 -2.53
CA VAL A 155 -4.94 -7.53 -3.58
C VAL A 155 -4.24 -6.64 -4.59
N GLU A 156 -3.48 -5.63 -4.14
CA GLU A 156 -2.76 -4.72 -5.03
C GLU A 156 -1.73 -5.45 -5.88
N CYS A 157 -0.89 -6.30 -5.27
CA CYS A 157 0.08 -7.10 -6.01
C CYS A 157 -0.58 -8.04 -7.02
N ALA A 158 -1.69 -8.68 -6.65
CA ALA A 158 -2.44 -9.55 -7.55
C ALA A 158 -3.06 -8.79 -8.74
N LEU A 159 -3.61 -7.61 -8.51
CA LEU A 159 -4.15 -6.74 -9.56
C LEU A 159 -3.04 -6.24 -10.48
N THR A 160 -1.89 -5.83 -9.94
CA THR A 160 -0.72 -5.41 -10.70
C THR A 160 -0.20 -6.53 -11.62
N ALA A 161 -0.17 -7.77 -11.12
CA ALA A 161 0.24 -8.92 -11.92
C ALA A 161 -0.80 -9.29 -12.98
N ALA A 162 -2.10 -9.14 -12.68
CA ALA A 162 -3.19 -9.49 -13.59
C ALA A 162 -3.43 -8.45 -14.70
N ALA A 163 -3.09 -7.18 -14.43
CA ALA A 163 -3.33 -6.07 -15.35
C ALA A 163 -2.01 -5.35 -15.69
N PRO A 164 -1.20 -5.86 -16.64
CA PRO A 164 0.12 -5.32 -16.96
C PRO A 164 -0.01 -3.96 -17.67
N PHE A 165 0.03 -2.88 -16.91
CA PHE A 165 -0.11 -1.50 -17.43
C PHE A 165 1.01 -1.12 -18.38
N LEU A 166 2.25 -1.54 -18.14
CA LEU A 166 3.41 -1.27 -18.96
C LEU A 166 3.26 -1.86 -20.39
N ALA A 167 2.71 -3.08 -20.48
CA ALA A 167 2.51 -3.75 -21.75
C ALA A 167 1.46 -3.05 -22.65
N ARG A 168 0.59 -2.23 -22.06
CA ARG A 168 -0.47 -1.47 -22.75
C ARG A 168 -0.16 0.02 -22.89
N GLY A 169 1.02 0.48 -22.48
CA GLY A 169 1.37 1.90 -22.51
C GLY A 169 0.53 2.77 -21.58
N LEU A 170 -0.11 2.17 -20.58
CA LEU A 170 -0.99 2.84 -19.61
C LEU A 170 -0.25 3.27 -18.33
N ASP A 171 1.04 2.98 -18.23
CA ASP A 171 1.84 3.40 -17.08
C ASP A 171 2.08 4.91 -17.14
N LEU A 172 1.34 5.64 -16.32
CA LEU A 172 1.49 7.08 -16.16
C LEU A 172 2.67 7.46 -15.26
N THR A 173 3.24 6.50 -14.52
CA THR A 173 4.33 6.74 -13.57
C THR A 173 5.70 6.78 -14.24
N THR A 174 5.85 6.15 -15.40
CA THR A 174 7.11 6.04 -16.15
C THR A 174 7.22 6.98 -17.33
N ARG A 175 6.21 7.80 -17.63
CA ARG A 175 6.34 8.83 -18.66
C ARG A 175 7.29 9.92 -18.19
N SER A 176 8.57 9.72 -18.46
CA SER A 176 9.54 10.81 -18.46
C SER A 176 9.03 11.93 -19.38
N PRO A 177 9.07 13.19 -18.97
CA PRO A 177 8.64 14.33 -19.81
C PRO A 177 9.58 14.63 -20.99
N THR A 178 10.49 13.70 -21.32
CA THR A 178 11.42 13.84 -22.43
C THR A 178 10.92 13.09 -23.66
N ARG A 179 10.01 13.70 -24.40
CA ARG A 179 9.96 13.74 -25.87
C ARG A 179 9.27 15.01 -26.33
#